data_05455bca6a52c78eca390bc387cb291c
#
_entry.id   05455bca6a52c78eca390bc387cb291c
#
_cell.length_a   1.000
_cell.length_b   1.000
_cell.length_c   1.000
_cell.angle_alpha   90.00
_cell.angle_beta   90.00
_cell.angle_gamma   90.00
#
_symmetry.space_group_name_H-M   'P 1'
#
loop_
_entity.id
_entity.type
_entity.pdbx_description
1 polymer ?
#
loop_
_entity_poly.entity_id
_entity_poly.type
_entity_poly.pdbx_seq_one_letter_code
_entity_poly.pdbx_strand_id
1 'polypeptide(L)'
;MRPVHFAAARRTPIGKLRGALSSVRPDDLAAAVIRGLIADVPALDPARIDDVYWGAANQAGEDNRNVARMAALLAGLPESVPGATVNRLCASGLEAVTTAARTVAAGEADIVLAGGSESMSRAPFVLPRPDEALPHRIETVDTRLGWRLVNPAMRDLHGLLSMGETAEEVAARHGVSRERQDEFALRSHRLAARAREAGHFDAEILPVVRPDGVVVDRDECVREDTSLERLARLKPAFRDGGTVTAGNASPMNDGAAGLLLVSEEVLGELGLESLGRYVAGASAGVHPDVMGIGPVPATRKALARVGWAVGDVQEAEFNEAFAAQAVACVDLLGIDPELVNPSGGAIALGHPLGCSGARILTTLLHRMRRVGAGRGLATMCVGVGQGSAVLVERGV
;
A
#
# COMPACT_ATOMS: atom_id res chain seq x y z
N MET A 1 -19.28 -5.89 18.11
CA MET A 1 -18.06 -6.44 17.47
C MET A 1 -16.94 -6.35 18.50
N ARG A 2 -16.10 -7.38 18.61
CA ARG A 2 -14.96 -7.39 19.55
C ARG A 2 -13.92 -6.34 19.12
N PRO A 3 -13.19 -5.72 20.08
CA PRO A 3 -12.05 -4.88 19.77
C PRO A 3 -10.96 -5.68 19.05
N VAL A 4 -10.28 -5.03 18.08
CA VAL A 4 -9.21 -5.63 17.29
C VAL A 4 -7.99 -4.74 17.38
N HIS A 5 -6.88 -5.29 17.83
CA HIS A 5 -5.65 -4.57 18.10
C HIS A 5 -4.55 -4.94 17.13
N PHE A 6 -3.74 -3.96 16.78
CA PHE A 6 -2.49 -4.16 16.05
C PHE A 6 -1.37 -4.39 17.06
N ALA A 7 -0.93 -5.63 17.21
CA ALA A 7 0.12 -6.02 18.15
C ALA A 7 1.54 -5.79 17.59
N ALA A 8 1.71 -5.95 16.28
CA ALA A 8 2.97 -5.67 15.58
C ALA A 8 2.69 -5.16 14.17
N ALA A 9 3.61 -4.36 13.63
CA ALA A 9 3.55 -3.83 12.27
C ALA A 9 4.97 -3.65 11.73
N ARG A 10 5.29 -4.29 10.59
CA ARG A 10 6.63 -4.30 9.98
C ARG A 10 6.55 -4.21 8.46
N ARG A 11 7.64 -3.74 7.86
CA ARG A 11 7.81 -3.71 6.41
C ARG A 11 9.26 -3.97 6.01
N THR A 12 9.47 -4.37 4.78
CA THR A 12 10.79 -4.30 4.14
C THR A 12 11.14 -2.85 3.81
N PRO A 13 12.41 -2.52 3.52
CA PRO A 13 12.71 -1.37 2.67
C PRO A 13 11.91 -1.44 1.37
N ILE A 14 11.68 -0.30 0.75
CA ILE A 14 11.08 -0.23 -0.58
C ILE A 14 12.19 -0.07 -1.63
N GLY A 15 12.34 -1.07 -2.50
CA GLY A 15 13.27 -1.07 -3.62
C GLY A 15 12.69 -0.36 -4.84
N LYS A 16 13.52 0.31 -5.63
CA LYS A 16 13.10 0.82 -6.95
C LYS A 16 13.06 -0.31 -7.97
N LEU A 17 12.35 -0.10 -9.06
CA LEU A 17 12.32 -1.01 -10.20
C LEU A 17 13.75 -1.38 -10.63
N ARG A 18 14.04 -2.69 -10.69
CA ARG A 18 15.38 -3.25 -11.00
C ARG A 18 16.48 -2.78 -10.05
N GLY A 19 16.12 -2.35 -8.84
CA GLY A 19 17.03 -1.88 -7.81
C GLY A 19 17.42 -2.93 -6.79
N ALA A 20 17.62 -2.49 -5.55
CA ALA A 20 18.20 -3.30 -4.47
C ALA A 20 17.42 -4.59 -4.16
N LEU A 21 16.08 -4.60 -4.29
CA LEU A 21 15.25 -5.78 -4.01
C LEU A 21 14.90 -6.63 -5.25
N SER A 22 15.35 -6.26 -6.45
CA SER A 22 14.96 -6.92 -7.70
C SER A 22 15.36 -8.40 -7.82
N SER A 23 16.35 -8.85 -7.04
CA SER A 23 16.76 -10.25 -6.97
C SER A 23 15.99 -11.08 -5.93
N VAL A 24 15.16 -10.45 -5.11
CA VAL A 24 14.37 -11.10 -4.05
C VAL A 24 12.96 -11.37 -4.57
N ARG A 25 12.48 -12.61 -4.40
CA ARG A 25 11.13 -13.02 -4.83
C ARG A 25 10.05 -12.35 -3.97
N PRO A 26 8.86 -12.05 -4.50
CA PRO A 26 7.77 -11.44 -3.73
C PRO A 26 7.27 -12.33 -2.57
N ASP A 27 7.28 -13.65 -2.72
CA ASP A 27 6.94 -14.61 -1.68
C ASP A 27 8.02 -14.66 -0.56
N ASP A 28 9.30 -14.49 -0.89
CA ASP A 28 10.38 -14.37 0.10
C ASP A 28 10.32 -13.03 0.86
N LEU A 29 9.97 -11.92 0.19
CA LEU A 29 9.74 -10.62 0.84
C LEU A 29 8.59 -10.72 1.85
N ALA A 30 7.49 -11.36 1.46
CA ALA A 30 6.35 -11.62 2.34
C ALA A 30 6.74 -12.49 3.54
N ALA A 31 7.48 -13.59 3.30
CA ALA A 31 7.94 -14.47 4.35
C ALA A 31 8.90 -13.77 5.34
N ALA A 32 9.76 -12.86 4.85
CA ALA A 32 10.63 -12.06 5.71
C ALA A 32 9.84 -11.18 6.68
N VAL A 33 8.77 -10.53 6.19
CA VAL A 33 7.88 -9.71 7.04
C VAL A 33 7.14 -10.57 8.06
N ILE A 34 6.60 -11.73 7.65
CA ILE A 34 5.91 -12.66 8.57
C ILE A 34 6.86 -13.12 9.68
N ARG A 35 8.09 -13.52 9.35
CA ARG A 35 9.11 -13.88 10.37
C ARG A 35 9.40 -12.74 11.33
N GLY A 36 9.52 -11.52 10.83
CA GLY A 36 9.75 -10.34 11.66
C GLY A 36 8.60 -10.05 12.62
N LEU A 37 7.35 -10.16 12.15
CA LEU A 37 6.17 -9.97 13.00
C LEU A 37 6.09 -10.99 14.14
N ILE A 38 6.44 -12.26 13.87
CA ILE A 38 6.46 -13.32 14.90
C ILE A 38 7.61 -13.07 15.88
N ALA A 39 8.77 -12.65 15.39
CA ALA A 39 9.91 -12.34 16.25
C ALA A 39 9.66 -11.15 17.19
N ASP A 40 8.79 -10.21 16.80
CA ASP A 40 8.37 -9.09 17.68
C ASP A 40 7.48 -9.54 18.83
N VAL A 41 6.87 -10.72 18.75
CA VAL A 41 5.95 -11.26 19.76
C VAL A 41 6.39 -12.66 20.20
N PRO A 42 7.52 -12.77 20.93
CA PRO A 42 8.09 -14.07 21.30
C PRO A 42 7.21 -14.93 22.22
N ALA A 43 6.22 -14.33 22.89
CA ALA A 43 5.24 -15.05 23.68
C ALA A 43 4.14 -15.74 22.83
N LEU A 44 4.04 -15.41 21.54
CA LEU A 44 3.06 -16.00 20.63
C LEU A 44 3.53 -17.38 20.18
N ASP A 45 2.74 -18.42 20.44
CA ASP A 45 2.87 -19.72 19.76
C ASP A 45 2.35 -19.57 18.32
N PRO A 46 3.19 -19.72 17.28
CA PRO A 46 2.76 -19.60 15.90
C PRO A 46 1.64 -20.58 15.48
N ALA A 47 1.46 -21.69 16.20
CA ALA A 47 0.38 -22.63 15.94
C ALA A 47 -1.02 -22.07 16.29
N ARG A 48 -1.09 -20.97 17.05
CA ARG A 48 -2.33 -20.27 17.41
C ARG A 48 -2.78 -19.27 16.36
N ILE A 49 -1.99 -19.03 15.30
CA ILE A 49 -2.39 -18.14 14.21
C ILE A 49 -3.52 -18.80 13.44
N ASP A 50 -4.68 -18.15 13.40
CA ASP A 50 -5.89 -18.69 12.76
C ASP A 50 -5.85 -18.58 11.23
N ASP A 51 -5.29 -17.47 10.68
CA ASP A 51 -5.23 -17.26 9.23
C ASP A 51 -4.16 -16.23 8.85
N VAL A 52 -3.80 -16.24 7.56
CA VAL A 52 -2.92 -15.25 6.92
C VAL A 52 -3.63 -14.65 5.71
N TYR A 53 -4.01 -13.37 5.77
CA TYR A 53 -4.52 -12.63 4.61
C TYR A 53 -3.40 -11.80 3.99
N TRP A 54 -3.10 -12.02 2.71
CA TRP A 54 -1.99 -11.32 2.07
C TRP A 54 -2.36 -10.71 0.72
N GLY A 55 -2.14 -9.41 0.58
CA GLY A 55 -2.42 -8.65 -0.63
C GLY A 55 -1.37 -8.86 -1.71
N ALA A 56 -1.81 -9.13 -2.93
CA ALA A 56 -0.97 -9.13 -4.12
C ALA A 56 -1.78 -8.67 -5.32
N ALA A 57 -1.28 -7.69 -6.07
CA ALA A 57 -2.02 -7.10 -7.18
C ALA A 57 -1.78 -7.84 -8.49
N ASN A 58 -0.57 -8.28 -8.77
CA ASN A 58 -0.22 -8.89 -10.04
C ASN A 58 -0.69 -10.35 -10.15
N GLN A 59 -0.21 -11.22 -9.31
CA GLN A 59 -0.51 -12.67 -9.26
C GLN A 59 -0.20 -13.43 -10.56
N ALA A 60 0.59 -12.87 -11.46
CA ALA A 60 0.94 -13.48 -12.75
C ALA A 60 2.30 -14.22 -12.72
N GLY A 61 3.14 -13.93 -11.73
CA GLY A 61 4.51 -14.46 -11.61
C GLY A 61 4.71 -15.36 -10.40
N GLU A 62 5.77 -15.08 -9.65
CA GLU A 62 6.16 -15.82 -8.44
C GLU A 62 5.22 -15.60 -7.26
N ASP A 63 4.34 -14.62 -7.37
CA ASP A 63 3.21 -14.30 -6.48
C ASP A 63 1.90 -15.03 -6.88
N ASN A 64 1.98 -15.96 -7.83
CA ASN A 64 0.82 -16.69 -8.35
C ASN A 64 0.21 -17.65 -7.31
N ARG A 65 -0.98 -18.17 -7.65
CA ARG A 65 -1.78 -19.07 -6.84
C ARG A 65 -2.20 -18.40 -5.53
N ASN A 66 -1.54 -18.76 -4.42
CA ASN A 66 -1.85 -18.24 -3.09
C ASN A 66 -0.55 -17.83 -2.39
N VAL A 67 -0.08 -16.61 -2.65
CA VAL A 67 1.15 -16.07 -2.07
C VAL A 67 1.08 -16.00 -0.55
N ALA A 68 -0.10 -15.80 0.05
CA ALA A 68 -0.31 -15.83 1.50
C ALA A 68 0.14 -17.18 2.09
N ARG A 69 -0.39 -18.28 1.54
CA ARG A 69 -0.03 -19.63 1.99
C ARG A 69 1.42 -19.97 1.72
N MET A 70 1.95 -19.57 0.55
CA MET A 70 3.36 -19.78 0.21
C MET A 70 4.27 -19.06 1.20
N ALA A 71 4.00 -17.78 1.48
CA ALA A 71 4.77 -16.97 2.43
C ALA A 71 4.70 -17.51 3.87
N ALA A 72 3.53 -17.97 4.30
CA ALA A 72 3.34 -18.57 5.62
C ALA A 72 4.27 -19.81 5.81
N LEU A 73 4.29 -20.72 4.83
CA LEU A 73 5.14 -21.90 4.85
C LEU A 73 6.64 -21.53 4.75
N LEU A 74 6.99 -20.59 3.87
CA LEU A 74 8.38 -20.09 3.74
C LEU A 74 8.85 -19.36 4.99
N ALA A 75 7.94 -18.75 5.75
CA ALA A 75 8.24 -18.13 7.03
C ALA A 75 8.49 -19.16 8.15
N GLY A 76 8.12 -20.41 7.94
CA GLY A 76 8.23 -21.50 8.92
C GLY A 76 7.02 -21.61 9.84
N LEU A 77 5.87 -21.05 9.47
CA LEU A 77 4.63 -21.30 10.21
C LEU A 77 4.22 -22.77 10.11
N PRO A 78 3.55 -23.33 11.13
CA PRO A 78 3.00 -24.67 11.09
C PRO A 78 2.06 -24.88 9.90
N GLU A 79 2.03 -26.10 9.37
CA GLU A 79 1.15 -26.46 8.26
C GLU A 79 -0.35 -26.30 8.58
N SER A 80 -0.71 -26.25 9.85
CA SER A 80 -2.08 -25.97 10.32
C SER A 80 -2.54 -24.55 10.01
N VAL A 81 -1.62 -23.57 9.85
CA VAL A 81 -1.99 -22.17 9.59
C VAL A 81 -2.37 -21.97 8.13
N PRO A 82 -3.63 -21.69 7.80
CA PRO A 82 -4.07 -21.45 6.42
C PRO A 82 -3.59 -20.09 5.90
N GLY A 83 -3.98 -19.76 4.66
CA GLY A 83 -3.74 -18.43 4.12
C GLY A 83 -4.56 -18.16 2.87
N ALA A 84 -4.95 -16.91 2.66
CA ALA A 84 -5.73 -16.46 1.51
C ALA A 84 -5.14 -15.19 0.90
N THR A 85 -4.98 -15.19 -0.43
CA THR A 85 -4.52 -14.01 -1.17
C THR A 85 -5.69 -13.10 -1.50
N VAL A 86 -5.52 -11.81 -1.25
CA VAL A 86 -6.52 -10.76 -1.49
C VAL A 86 -6.05 -9.85 -2.61
N ASN A 87 -6.94 -9.56 -3.58
CA ASN A 87 -6.66 -8.61 -4.64
C ASN A 87 -7.72 -7.50 -4.71
N ARG A 88 -7.31 -6.30 -4.35
CA ARG A 88 -7.98 -5.02 -4.63
C ARG A 88 -6.97 -4.07 -5.30
N LEU A 89 -6.22 -4.58 -6.28
CA LEU A 89 -5.16 -3.84 -6.96
C LEU A 89 -4.24 -3.11 -5.95
N CYS A 90 -4.05 -1.79 -6.09
CA CYS A 90 -3.18 -1.01 -5.19
C CYS A 90 -3.53 -1.14 -3.71
N ALA A 91 -4.81 -1.36 -3.36
CA ALA A 91 -5.24 -1.50 -1.97
C ALA A 91 -5.29 -2.95 -1.45
N SER A 92 -4.68 -3.91 -2.14
CA SER A 92 -4.74 -5.32 -1.73
C SER A 92 -4.26 -5.54 -0.30
N GLY A 93 -3.16 -4.91 0.11
CA GLY A 93 -2.65 -5.00 1.49
C GLY A 93 -3.59 -4.36 2.52
N LEU A 94 -4.22 -3.23 2.20
CA LEU A 94 -5.19 -2.58 3.09
C LEU A 94 -6.49 -3.39 3.21
N GLU A 95 -6.92 -4.03 2.11
CA GLU A 95 -8.09 -4.93 2.12
C GLU A 95 -7.80 -6.22 2.89
N ALA A 96 -6.58 -6.77 2.79
CA ALA A 96 -6.15 -7.91 3.59
C ALA A 96 -6.26 -7.59 5.09
N VAL A 97 -5.76 -6.43 5.52
CA VAL A 97 -5.89 -5.95 6.91
C VAL A 97 -7.36 -5.74 7.30
N THR A 98 -8.16 -5.15 6.42
CA THR A 98 -9.58 -4.93 6.68
C THR A 98 -10.35 -6.26 6.82
N THR A 99 -10.00 -7.26 6.01
CA THR A 99 -10.58 -8.61 6.08
C THR A 99 -10.20 -9.26 7.41
N ALA A 100 -8.92 -9.27 7.77
CA ALA A 100 -8.44 -9.80 9.05
C ALA A 100 -9.13 -9.15 10.26
N ALA A 101 -9.22 -7.80 10.24
CA ALA A 101 -9.89 -7.08 11.32
C ALA A 101 -11.37 -7.45 11.44
N ARG A 102 -12.07 -7.67 10.33
CA ARG A 102 -13.47 -8.13 10.34
C ARG A 102 -13.61 -9.55 10.85
N THR A 103 -12.72 -10.46 10.46
CA THR A 103 -12.71 -11.85 10.95
C THR A 103 -12.50 -11.90 12.45
N VAL A 104 -11.53 -11.16 13.00
CA VAL A 104 -11.31 -11.06 14.45
C VAL A 104 -12.49 -10.39 15.13
N ALA A 105 -13.02 -9.29 14.61
CA ALA A 105 -14.16 -8.57 15.18
C ALA A 105 -15.46 -9.41 15.20
N ALA A 106 -15.63 -10.31 14.24
CA ALA A 106 -16.77 -11.24 14.17
C ALA A 106 -16.64 -12.41 15.16
N GLY A 107 -15.45 -12.65 15.71
CA GLY A 107 -15.18 -13.78 16.60
C GLY A 107 -14.88 -15.09 15.87
N GLU A 108 -14.53 -15.02 14.60
CA GLU A 108 -14.17 -16.19 13.78
C GLU A 108 -12.66 -16.51 13.86
N ALA A 109 -11.86 -15.58 14.37
CA ALA A 109 -10.43 -15.71 14.65
C ALA A 109 -10.03 -14.86 15.86
N ASP A 110 -8.92 -15.19 16.49
CA ASP A 110 -8.31 -14.42 17.58
C ASP A 110 -6.97 -13.81 17.19
N ILE A 111 -6.22 -14.46 16.29
CA ILE A 111 -4.87 -14.07 15.89
C ILE A 111 -4.75 -14.20 14.37
N VAL A 112 -4.56 -13.09 13.66
CA VAL A 112 -4.46 -13.07 12.20
C VAL A 112 -3.25 -12.25 11.74
N LEU A 113 -2.48 -12.80 10.83
CA LEU A 113 -1.47 -12.05 10.10
C LEU A 113 -2.10 -11.45 8.84
N ALA A 114 -1.87 -10.16 8.60
CA ALA A 114 -2.36 -9.50 7.40
C ALA A 114 -1.32 -8.56 6.82
N GLY A 115 -1.22 -8.51 5.50
CA GLY A 115 -0.23 -7.66 4.86
C GLY A 115 -0.35 -7.66 3.35
N GLY A 116 0.76 -7.39 2.68
CA GLY A 116 0.84 -7.51 1.24
C GLY A 116 2.26 -7.33 0.70
N SER A 117 2.48 -7.83 -0.48
CA SER A 117 3.76 -7.75 -1.18
C SER A 117 3.54 -7.50 -2.67
N GLU A 118 4.54 -6.91 -3.29
CA GLU A 118 4.63 -6.75 -4.74
C GLU A 118 6.08 -6.71 -5.17
N SER A 119 6.43 -7.37 -6.27
CA SER A 119 7.69 -7.14 -6.97
C SER A 119 7.39 -6.77 -8.41
N MET A 120 7.43 -5.47 -8.71
CA MET A 120 7.25 -4.99 -10.08
C MET A 120 8.48 -5.25 -10.94
N SER A 121 9.65 -5.48 -10.30
CA SER A 121 10.87 -5.89 -10.99
C SER A 121 10.81 -7.30 -11.55
N ARG A 122 10.05 -8.18 -10.91
CA ARG A 122 9.92 -9.61 -11.25
C ARG A 122 8.59 -9.96 -11.92
N ALA A 123 7.74 -8.96 -12.16
CA ALA A 123 6.51 -9.15 -12.90
C ALA A 123 6.81 -9.72 -14.31
N PRO A 124 6.23 -10.87 -14.69
CA PRO A 124 6.59 -11.56 -15.93
C PRO A 124 5.93 -10.94 -17.16
N PHE A 125 6.48 -11.27 -18.31
CA PHE A 125 5.71 -11.26 -19.54
C PHE A 125 4.84 -12.51 -19.59
N VAL A 126 3.58 -12.36 -20.00
CA VAL A 126 2.65 -13.48 -20.20
C VAL A 126 2.32 -13.65 -21.67
N LEU A 127 2.12 -14.89 -22.05
CA LEU A 127 1.74 -15.29 -23.39
C LEU A 127 0.31 -15.85 -23.29
N PRO A 128 -0.73 -15.14 -23.80
CA PRO A 128 -2.06 -15.69 -23.87
C PRO A 128 -2.10 -16.89 -24.83
N ARG A 129 -2.99 -17.84 -24.56
CA ARG A 129 -3.21 -18.92 -25.51
C ARG A 129 -3.88 -18.33 -26.75
N PRO A 130 -3.40 -18.66 -27.96
CA PRO A 130 -4.03 -18.21 -29.19
C PRO A 130 -5.39 -18.90 -29.37
N ASP A 131 -6.33 -18.19 -29.98
CA ASP A 131 -7.63 -18.74 -30.36
C ASP A 131 -7.54 -19.65 -31.60
N GLU A 132 -6.46 -19.50 -32.37
CA GLU A 132 -6.20 -20.28 -33.60
C GLU A 132 -5.15 -21.36 -33.35
N ALA A 133 -5.33 -22.51 -34.02
CA ALA A 133 -4.41 -23.66 -33.89
C ALA A 133 -2.99 -23.38 -34.40
N LEU A 134 -2.84 -22.51 -35.41
CA LEU A 134 -1.56 -22.11 -36.00
C LEU A 134 -1.49 -20.59 -36.15
N PRO A 135 -1.24 -19.85 -35.07
CA PRO A 135 -1.21 -18.40 -35.11
C PRO A 135 0.01 -17.91 -35.93
N HIS A 136 -0.22 -16.97 -36.83
CA HIS A 136 0.85 -16.31 -37.58
C HIS A 136 1.66 -15.34 -36.73
N ARG A 137 1.10 -14.91 -35.59
CA ARG A 137 1.72 -13.96 -34.65
C ARG A 137 1.40 -14.32 -33.21
N ILE A 138 2.41 -14.21 -32.34
CA ILE A 138 2.29 -14.40 -30.91
C ILE A 138 2.63 -13.08 -30.23
N GLU A 139 1.71 -12.57 -29.42
CA GLU A 139 1.93 -11.32 -28.65
C GLU A 139 2.21 -11.66 -27.19
N THR A 140 3.21 -11.02 -26.61
CA THR A 140 3.50 -11.08 -25.18
C THR A 140 2.99 -9.80 -24.51
N VAL A 141 2.50 -9.95 -23.27
CA VAL A 141 1.94 -8.85 -22.48
C VAL A 141 2.78 -8.65 -21.24
N ASP A 142 3.27 -7.42 -21.02
CA ASP A 142 3.95 -7.02 -19.79
C ASP A 142 2.93 -6.88 -18.65
N THR A 143 3.17 -7.57 -17.53
CA THR A 143 2.22 -7.58 -16.42
C THR A 143 2.55 -6.60 -15.31
N ARG A 144 3.61 -5.80 -15.43
CA ARG A 144 4.07 -4.89 -14.37
C ARG A 144 3.05 -3.86 -13.97
N LEU A 145 2.40 -3.22 -14.94
CA LEU A 145 1.47 -2.12 -14.71
C LEU A 145 0.51 -1.98 -15.90
N GLY A 146 -0.66 -1.42 -15.64
CA GLY A 146 -1.63 -1.07 -16.67
C GLY A 146 -2.56 -2.20 -17.08
N TRP A 147 -3.27 -1.95 -18.17
CA TRP A 147 -4.24 -2.87 -18.73
C TRP A 147 -3.56 -4.04 -19.44
N ARG A 148 -4.02 -5.25 -19.18
CA ARG A 148 -3.56 -6.47 -19.84
C ARG A 148 -4.72 -7.43 -20.03
N LEU A 149 -4.68 -8.21 -21.13
CA LEU A 149 -5.72 -9.19 -21.47
C LEU A 149 -7.13 -8.56 -21.42
N VAL A 150 -7.28 -7.42 -22.08
CA VAL A 150 -8.44 -6.53 -21.96
C VAL A 150 -9.69 -7.17 -22.50
N ASN A 151 -10.76 -7.19 -21.70
CA ASN A 151 -12.09 -7.52 -22.19
C ASN A 151 -12.59 -6.40 -23.14
N PRO A 152 -12.95 -6.71 -24.41
CA PRO A 152 -13.42 -5.71 -25.35
C PRO A 152 -14.62 -4.89 -24.84
N ALA A 153 -15.57 -5.52 -24.16
CA ALA A 153 -16.73 -4.83 -23.59
C ALA A 153 -16.31 -3.80 -22.51
N MET A 154 -15.25 -4.08 -21.75
CA MET A 154 -14.73 -3.11 -20.77
C MET A 154 -14.15 -1.87 -21.46
N ARG A 155 -13.48 -2.05 -22.60
CA ARG A 155 -12.97 -0.95 -23.43
C ARG A 155 -14.11 -0.08 -23.95
N ASP A 156 -15.17 -0.72 -24.45
CA ASP A 156 -16.32 -0.03 -25.07
C ASP A 156 -17.14 0.74 -24.01
N LEU A 157 -17.24 0.21 -22.78
CA LEU A 157 -18.03 0.83 -21.70
C LEU A 157 -17.30 1.95 -20.97
N HIS A 158 -15.98 1.82 -20.73
CA HIS A 158 -15.26 2.68 -19.80
C HIS A 158 -13.95 3.24 -20.35
N GLY A 159 -13.58 2.92 -21.57
CA GLY A 159 -12.25 3.27 -22.08
C GLY A 159 -11.11 2.54 -21.33
N LEU A 160 -9.88 2.87 -21.66
CA LEU A 160 -8.68 2.21 -21.11
C LEU A 160 -7.57 3.23 -20.85
N LEU A 161 -7.87 4.30 -20.13
CA LEU A 161 -6.84 5.25 -19.75
C LEU A 161 -5.76 4.56 -18.90
N SER A 162 -4.52 4.86 -19.17
CA SER A 162 -3.41 4.47 -18.30
C SER A 162 -3.52 5.19 -16.94
N MET A 163 -2.83 4.69 -15.93
CA MET A 163 -2.89 5.30 -14.59
C MET A 163 -2.45 6.77 -14.59
N GLY A 164 -1.43 7.13 -15.39
CA GLY A 164 -1.00 8.50 -15.51
C GLY A 164 -2.01 9.39 -16.24
N GLU A 165 -2.69 8.87 -17.27
CA GLU A 165 -3.78 9.61 -17.94
C GLU A 165 -4.97 9.84 -17.00
N THR A 166 -5.30 8.88 -16.11
CA THR A 166 -6.33 9.12 -15.06
C THR A 166 -5.90 10.21 -14.09
N ALA A 167 -4.60 10.34 -13.80
CA ALA A 167 -4.09 11.44 -12.97
C ALA A 167 -4.19 12.80 -13.69
N GLU A 168 -3.96 12.84 -15.00
CA GLU A 168 -4.21 14.05 -15.82
C GLU A 168 -5.69 14.45 -15.81
N GLU A 169 -6.61 13.47 -15.90
CA GLU A 169 -8.05 13.73 -15.78
C GLU A 169 -8.41 14.33 -14.42
N VAL A 170 -7.83 13.81 -13.33
CA VAL A 170 -8.02 14.36 -11.98
C VAL A 170 -7.46 15.79 -11.90
N ALA A 171 -6.24 16.01 -12.41
CA ALA A 171 -5.62 17.34 -12.42
C ALA A 171 -6.51 18.35 -13.15
N ALA A 172 -7.00 18.00 -14.34
CA ALA A 172 -7.86 18.87 -15.16
C ALA A 172 -9.20 19.16 -14.49
N ARG A 173 -9.89 18.12 -13.99
CA ARG A 173 -11.25 18.27 -13.41
C ARG A 173 -11.26 18.99 -12.06
N HIS A 174 -10.16 18.90 -11.29
CA HIS A 174 -10.06 19.51 -9.97
C HIS A 174 -9.12 20.72 -9.90
N GLY A 175 -8.62 21.18 -11.05
CA GLY A 175 -7.80 22.40 -11.14
C GLY A 175 -6.46 22.27 -10.39
N VAL A 176 -5.85 21.09 -10.37
CA VAL A 176 -4.55 20.88 -9.72
C VAL A 176 -3.45 21.24 -10.71
N SER A 177 -2.82 22.41 -10.52
CA SER A 177 -1.78 22.89 -11.43
C SER A 177 -0.48 22.05 -11.34
N ARG A 178 0.39 22.19 -12.34
CA ARG A 178 1.71 21.55 -12.37
C ARG A 178 2.57 21.98 -11.18
N GLU A 179 2.55 23.25 -10.84
CA GLU A 179 3.30 23.83 -9.73
C GLU A 179 2.89 23.19 -8.40
N ARG A 180 1.58 23.09 -8.12
CA ARG A 180 1.08 22.43 -6.91
C ARG A 180 1.48 20.95 -6.83
N GLN A 181 1.50 20.26 -7.96
CA GLN A 181 1.96 18.86 -8.03
C GLN A 181 3.46 18.75 -7.71
N ASP A 182 4.28 19.63 -8.27
CA ASP A 182 5.72 19.63 -8.05
C ASP A 182 6.08 20.05 -6.61
N GLU A 183 5.36 21.02 -6.02
CA GLU A 183 5.49 21.41 -4.61
C GLU A 183 5.16 20.25 -3.66
N PHE A 184 4.07 19.53 -3.94
CA PHE A 184 3.69 18.35 -3.17
C PHE A 184 4.74 17.24 -3.27
N ALA A 185 5.26 16.97 -4.46
CA ALA A 185 6.32 15.98 -4.68
C ALA A 185 7.62 16.35 -3.94
N LEU A 186 8.02 17.63 -4.00
CA LEU A 186 9.17 18.13 -3.27
C LEU A 186 8.98 17.97 -1.76
N ARG A 187 7.77 18.31 -1.23
CA ARG A 187 7.43 18.12 0.17
C ARG A 187 7.56 16.66 0.58
N SER A 188 7.03 15.71 -0.20
CA SER A 188 7.12 14.28 0.05
C SER A 188 8.59 13.83 0.21
N HIS A 189 9.47 14.19 -0.72
CA HIS A 189 10.89 13.85 -0.65
C HIS A 189 11.62 14.47 0.56
N ARG A 190 11.36 15.74 0.85
CA ARG A 190 11.97 16.45 1.99
C ARG A 190 11.56 15.84 3.33
N LEU A 191 10.27 15.51 3.48
CA LEU A 191 9.75 14.87 4.68
C LEU A 191 10.30 13.45 4.85
N ALA A 192 10.36 12.65 3.78
CA ALA A 192 10.95 11.31 3.82
C ALA A 192 12.45 11.33 4.18
N ALA A 193 13.22 12.28 3.62
CA ALA A 193 14.62 12.43 3.95
C ALA A 193 14.83 12.77 5.44
N ARG A 194 14.08 13.75 5.95
CA ARG A 194 14.11 14.14 7.38
C ARG A 194 13.68 12.98 8.30
N ALA A 195 12.61 12.28 7.95
CA ALA A 195 12.13 11.15 8.74
C ALA A 195 13.17 10.02 8.80
N ARG A 196 13.84 9.74 7.69
CA ARG A 196 14.92 8.75 7.61
C ARG A 196 16.12 9.18 8.47
N GLU A 197 16.57 10.43 8.35
CA GLU A 197 17.68 10.97 9.13
C GLU A 197 17.40 10.93 10.65
N ALA A 198 16.14 11.18 11.03
CA ALA A 198 15.68 11.14 12.42
C ALA A 198 15.39 9.73 12.95
N GLY A 199 15.62 8.66 12.16
CA GLY A 199 15.36 7.28 12.56
C GLY A 199 13.88 6.92 12.71
N HIS A 200 12.96 7.69 12.10
CA HIS A 200 11.53 7.49 12.26
C HIS A 200 11.03 6.16 11.66
N PHE A 201 11.77 5.58 10.73
CA PHE A 201 11.43 4.31 10.09
C PHE A 201 12.12 3.10 10.73
N ASP A 202 13.03 3.28 11.69
CA ASP A 202 13.85 2.19 12.26
C ASP A 202 12.97 1.12 12.95
N ALA A 203 11.88 1.55 13.59
CA ALA A 203 10.95 0.64 14.26
C ALA A 203 10.05 -0.16 13.29
N GLU A 204 9.93 0.25 12.02
CA GLU A 204 9.06 -0.43 11.05
C GLU A 204 9.83 -1.23 10.00
N ILE A 205 11.07 -0.84 9.66
CA ILE A 205 11.86 -1.50 8.62
C ILE A 205 12.54 -2.76 9.16
N LEU A 206 12.37 -3.85 8.44
CA LEU A 206 13.11 -5.11 8.59
C LEU A 206 14.18 -5.18 7.50
N PRO A 207 15.46 -5.31 7.82
CA PRO A 207 16.50 -5.54 6.83
C PRO A 207 16.22 -6.82 6.02
N VAL A 208 16.45 -6.76 4.71
CA VAL A 208 16.32 -7.90 3.80
C VAL A 208 17.70 -8.35 3.34
N VAL A 209 18.00 -9.61 3.55
CA VAL A 209 19.24 -10.23 3.04
C VAL A 209 18.95 -10.79 1.65
N ARG A 210 19.66 -10.27 0.66
CA ARG A 210 19.57 -10.72 -0.74
C ARG A 210 20.23 -12.08 -0.95
N PRO A 211 19.93 -12.82 -2.05
CA PRO A 211 20.58 -14.09 -2.35
C PRO A 211 22.12 -14.02 -2.45
N ASP A 212 22.68 -12.84 -2.76
CA ASP A 212 24.13 -12.60 -2.82
C ASP A 212 24.74 -12.18 -1.46
N GLY A 213 23.95 -12.18 -0.38
CA GLY A 213 24.38 -11.85 0.98
C GLY A 213 24.37 -10.36 1.30
N VAL A 214 24.03 -9.49 0.35
CA VAL A 214 23.92 -8.04 0.59
C VAL A 214 22.69 -7.74 1.44
N VAL A 215 22.88 -6.93 2.49
CA VAL A 215 21.78 -6.46 3.35
C VAL A 215 21.21 -5.16 2.78
N VAL A 216 19.90 -5.12 2.59
CA VAL A 216 19.14 -3.92 2.21
C VAL A 216 18.32 -3.49 3.42
N ASP A 217 18.59 -2.31 3.95
CA ASP A 217 18.01 -1.77 5.19
C ASP A 217 17.38 -0.38 5.05
N ARG A 218 17.33 0.18 3.83
CA ARG A 218 16.85 1.53 3.57
C ARG A 218 15.97 1.62 2.33
N ASP A 219 14.98 2.53 2.37
CA ASP A 219 14.17 2.90 1.21
C ASP A 219 15.05 3.54 0.14
N GLU A 220 14.93 3.06 -1.11
CA GLU A 220 15.88 3.37 -2.18
C GLU A 220 15.51 4.61 -3.00
N CYS A 221 14.24 5.07 -2.95
CA CYS A 221 13.72 6.06 -3.90
C CYS A 221 13.81 7.52 -3.42
N VAL A 222 14.13 7.77 -2.15
CA VAL A 222 14.20 9.13 -1.60
C VAL A 222 15.28 9.96 -2.30
N ARG A 223 14.88 11.10 -2.89
CA ARG A 223 15.77 12.02 -3.61
C ARG A 223 15.99 13.29 -2.79
N GLU A 224 17.07 13.32 -2.03
CA GLU A 224 17.42 14.46 -1.18
C GLU A 224 17.79 15.72 -1.97
N ASP A 225 18.30 15.54 -3.17
CA ASP A 225 18.80 16.59 -4.06
C ASP A 225 17.74 17.15 -5.01
N THR A 226 16.45 16.76 -4.85
CA THR A 226 15.36 17.29 -5.69
C THR A 226 15.04 18.75 -5.33
N SER A 227 14.59 19.52 -6.32
CA SER A 227 14.18 20.92 -6.16
C SER A 227 13.05 21.27 -7.13
N LEU A 228 12.35 22.38 -6.90
CA LEU A 228 11.31 22.85 -7.82
C LEU A 228 11.87 23.12 -9.23
N GLU A 229 13.10 23.67 -9.33
CA GLU A 229 13.74 23.93 -10.61
C GLU A 229 14.04 22.64 -11.40
N ARG A 230 14.42 21.55 -10.67
CA ARG A 230 14.62 20.24 -11.31
C ARG A 230 13.31 19.62 -11.74
N LEU A 231 12.29 19.68 -10.89
CA LEU A 231 10.96 19.13 -11.19
C LEU A 231 10.33 19.87 -12.38
N ALA A 232 10.41 21.20 -12.42
CA ALA A 232 9.87 22.03 -13.51
C ALA A 232 10.46 21.71 -14.90
N ARG A 233 11.70 21.18 -14.96
CA ARG A 233 12.35 20.77 -16.22
C ARG A 233 11.84 19.43 -16.78
N LEU A 234 11.13 18.65 -15.97
CA LEU A 234 10.62 17.35 -16.40
C LEU A 234 9.45 17.54 -17.40
N LYS A 235 9.50 16.77 -18.47
CA LYS A 235 8.41 16.76 -19.46
C LYS A 235 7.22 15.95 -18.93
N PRO A 236 5.98 16.29 -19.32
CA PRO A 236 4.83 15.42 -19.11
C PRO A 236 5.11 13.99 -19.61
N ALA A 237 4.70 12.99 -18.83
CA ALA A 237 5.05 11.60 -19.10
C ALA A 237 3.91 10.80 -19.76
N PHE A 238 2.67 11.27 -19.67
CA PHE A 238 1.50 10.48 -20.05
C PHE A 238 0.60 11.14 -21.09
N ARG A 239 0.69 12.47 -21.23
CA ARG A 239 -0.12 13.24 -22.19
C ARG A 239 0.69 14.44 -22.70
N ASP A 240 0.64 14.71 -23.99
CA ASP A 240 1.22 15.93 -24.55
C ASP A 240 0.52 17.16 -23.96
N GLY A 241 1.30 18.13 -23.49
CA GLY A 241 0.78 19.31 -22.80
C GLY A 241 0.17 19.02 -21.42
N GLY A 242 0.36 17.81 -20.88
CA GLY A 242 -0.09 17.43 -19.54
C GLY A 242 0.76 18.00 -18.42
N THR A 243 0.42 17.62 -17.19
CA THR A 243 1.04 18.14 -15.96
C THR A 243 1.75 17.06 -15.13
N VAL A 244 1.41 15.78 -15.36
CA VAL A 244 1.95 14.65 -14.62
C VAL A 244 3.30 14.23 -15.23
N THR A 245 4.31 14.14 -14.36
CA THR A 245 5.70 13.81 -14.76
C THR A 245 6.24 12.66 -13.92
N ALA A 246 7.39 12.14 -14.31
CA ALA A 246 8.13 11.17 -13.50
C ALA A 246 8.60 11.72 -12.14
N GLY A 247 8.54 13.03 -11.91
CA GLY A 247 8.94 13.67 -10.66
C GLY A 247 7.78 13.87 -9.68
N ASN A 248 6.53 13.91 -10.17
CA ASN A 248 5.33 14.10 -9.35
C ASN A 248 4.38 12.89 -9.38
N ALA A 249 4.92 11.73 -9.77
CA ALA A 249 4.28 10.41 -9.74
C ALA A 249 5.12 9.44 -8.91
N SER A 250 4.48 8.46 -8.27
CA SER A 250 5.20 7.39 -7.58
C SER A 250 5.96 6.51 -8.57
N PRO A 251 7.17 6.05 -8.21
CA PRO A 251 7.90 5.08 -9.03
C PRO A 251 7.29 3.67 -8.93
N MET A 252 7.72 2.77 -9.82
CA MET A 252 7.47 1.33 -9.73
C MET A 252 8.45 0.68 -8.75
N ASN A 253 7.98 -0.21 -7.89
CA ASN A 253 8.73 -0.64 -6.72
C ASN A 253 8.53 -2.12 -6.37
N ASP A 254 9.44 -2.59 -5.50
CA ASP A 254 9.41 -3.88 -4.85
C ASP A 254 9.33 -3.69 -3.34
N GLY A 255 8.54 -4.50 -2.64
CA GLY A 255 8.44 -4.44 -1.18
C GLY A 255 7.33 -5.28 -0.59
N ALA A 256 7.36 -5.43 0.73
CA ALA A 256 6.34 -6.10 1.53
C ALA A 256 6.10 -5.38 2.85
N ALA A 257 4.88 -5.44 3.37
CA ALA A 257 4.50 -4.92 4.67
C ALA A 257 3.43 -5.80 5.30
N GLY A 258 3.41 -5.90 6.62
CA GLY A 258 2.43 -6.72 7.32
C GLY A 258 2.21 -6.28 8.76
N LEU A 259 1.12 -6.76 9.30
CA LEU A 259 0.63 -6.47 10.65
C LEU A 259 0.13 -7.76 11.31
N LEU A 260 0.31 -7.85 12.61
CA LEU A 260 -0.31 -8.87 13.46
C LEU A 260 -1.53 -8.26 14.13
N LEU A 261 -2.69 -8.84 13.85
CA LEU A 261 -3.96 -8.44 14.45
C LEU A 261 -4.39 -9.48 15.49
N VAL A 262 -4.80 -8.99 16.65
CA VAL A 262 -5.25 -9.85 17.75
C VAL A 262 -6.54 -9.33 18.39
N SER A 263 -7.31 -10.24 18.99
CA SER A 263 -8.42 -9.87 19.87
C SER A 263 -7.91 -9.20 21.16
N GLU A 264 -8.76 -8.44 21.83
CA GLU A 264 -8.43 -7.82 23.12
C GLU A 264 -8.05 -8.86 24.19
N GLU A 265 -8.69 -10.03 24.14
CA GLU A 265 -8.42 -11.16 25.03
C GLU A 265 -6.99 -11.66 24.87
N VAL A 266 -6.55 -11.89 23.62
CA VAL A 266 -5.18 -12.34 23.30
C VAL A 266 -4.16 -11.26 23.63
N LEU A 267 -4.47 -9.98 23.35
CA LEU A 267 -3.60 -8.85 23.71
C LEU A 267 -3.28 -8.87 25.21
N GLY A 268 -4.33 -9.03 26.06
CA GLY A 268 -4.20 -9.11 27.50
C GLY A 268 -3.48 -10.38 27.97
N GLU A 269 -3.84 -11.55 27.41
CA GLU A 269 -3.24 -12.85 27.74
C GLU A 269 -1.72 -12.85 27.51
N LEU A 270 -1.28 -12.31 26.36
CA LEU A 270 0.14 -12.27 25.99
C LEU A 270 0.89 -11.04 26.55
N GLY A 271 0.19 -10.15 27.27
CA GLY A 271 0.77 -8.93 27.83
C GLY A 271 1.34 -7.98 26.77
N LEU A 272 0.71 -7.89 25.59
CA LEU A 272 1.20 -7.10 24.47
C LEU A 272 0.77 -5.64 24.58
N GLU A 273 1.63 -4.73 24.11
CA GLU A 273 1.26 -3.34 23.89
C GLU A 273 0.56 -3.19 22.53
N SER A 274 -0.60 -2.54 22.49
CA SER A 274 -1.27 -2.21 21.23
C SER A 274 -0.62 -1.00 20.55
N LEU A 275 -0.27 -1.14 19.28
CA LEU A 275 0.12 -0.01 18.41
C LEU A 275 -1.08 0.90 18.09
N GLY A 276 -2.29 0.34 18.11
CA GLY A 276 -3.55 0.99 17.86
C GLY A 276 -4.66 -0.03 17.67
N ARG A 277 -5.92 0.42 17.66
CA ARG A 277 -7.12 -0.38 17.46
C ARG A 277 -7.72 -0.09 16.08
N TYR A 278 -8.16 -1.13 15.39
CA TYR A 278 -8.97 -0.97 14.17
C TYR A 278 -10.36 -0.43 14.54
N VAL A 279 -10.78 0.64 13.89
CA VAL A 279 -12.07 1.29 14.15
C VAL A 279 -13.07 0.99 13.04
N ALA A 280 -12.71 1.31 11.80
CA ALA A 280 -13.56 1.06 10.64
C ALA A 280 -12.73 1.01 9.36
N GLY A 281 -13.23 0.27 8.36
CA GLY A 281 -12.72 0.33 7.01
C GLY A 281 -13.86 0.44 6.00
N ALA A 282 -13.63 1.14 4.90
CA ALA A 282 -14.59 1.28 3.82
C ALA A 282 -13.89 1.32 2.46
N SER A 283 -14.58 0.79 1.45
CA SER A 283 -14.23 0.98 0.05
C SER A 283 -15.39 1.63 -0.69
N ALA A 284 -15.07 2.37 -1.74
CA ALA A 284 -16.04 3.05 -2.59
C ALA A 284 -15.60 2.99 -4.06
N GLY A 285 -16.57 2.96 -4.97
CA GLY A 285 -16.35 3.08 -6.41
C GLY A 285 -16.49 4.53 -6.88
N VAL A 286 -15.74 4.87 -7.93
CA VAL A 286 -15.83 6.11 -8.70
C VAL A 286 -15.67 5.77 -10.19
N HIS A 287 -15.89 6.73 -11.07
CA HIS A 287 -15.63 6.49 -12.50
C HIS A 287 -14.16 6.10 -12.73
N PRO A 288 -13.88 5.08 -13.55
CA PRO A 288 -12.51 4.59 -13.80
C PRO A 288 -11.51 5.69 -14.22
N ASP A 289 -11.93 6.63 -15.04
CA ASP A 289 -11.07 7.72 -15.53
C ASP A 289 -10.60 8.67 -14.44
N VAL A 290 -11.27 8.70 -13.29
CA VAL A 290 -10.92 9.54 -12.14
C VAL A 290 -10.69 8.70 -10.89
N MET A 291 -10.12 7.52 -11.05
CA MET A 291 -9.81 6.60 -9.95
C MET A 291 -9.08 7.30 -8.80
N GLY A 292 -8.28 8.33 -9.10
CA GLY A 292 -7.48 9.08 -8.12
C GLY A 292 -8.29 9.72 -7.01
N ILE A 293 -9.58 10.07 -7.22
CA ILE A 293 -10.44 10.64 -6.17
C ILE A 293 -11.18 9.58 -5.34
N GLY A 294 -10.98 8.29 -5.60
CA GLY A 294 -11.56 7.18 -4.84
C GLY A 294 -11.38 7.26 -3.32
N PRO A 295 -10.24 7.76 -2.78
CA PRO A 295 -10.06 8.02 -1.36
C PRO A 295 -11.15 8.88 -0.73
N VAL A 296 -11.70 9.86 -1.46
CA VAL A 296 -12.68 10.81 -0.93
C VAL A 296 -13.98 10.13 -0.47
N PRO A 297 -14.73 9.42 -1.35
CA PRO A 297 -15.93 8.72 -0.91
C PRO A 297 -15.62 7.56 0.04
N ALA A 298 -14.47 6.89 -0.08
CA ALA A 298 -14.08 5.82 0.84
C ALA A 298 -13.85 6.37 2.25
N THR A 299 -13.12 7.47 2.41
CA THR A 299 -12.88 8.13 3.70
C THR A 299 -14.18 8.65 4.31
N ARG A 300 -15.00 9.36 3.54
CA ARG A 300 -16.31 9.85 4.04
C ARG A 300 -17.18 8.70 4.54
N LYS A 301 -17.20 7.58 3.82
CA LYS A 301 -17.95 6.37 4.22
C LYS A 301 -17.39 5.72 5.48
N ALA A 302 -16.07 5.69 5.66
CA ALA A 302 -15.43 5.16 6.87
C ALA A 302 -15.75 6.05 8.08
N LEU A 303 -15.57 7.36 7.96
CA LEU A 303 -15.87 8.35 9.01
C LEU A 303 -17.34 8.29 9.45
N ALA A 304 -18.27 8.24 8.49
CA ALA A 304 -19.71 8.17 8.77
C ALA A 304 -20.10 6.90 9.57
N ARG A 305 -19.39 5.77 9.40
CA ARG A 305 -19.66 4.54 10.15
C ARG A 305 -19.44 4.68 11.65
N VAL A 306 -18.58 5.60 12.04
CA VAL A 306 -18.17 5.77 13.44
C VAL A 306 -18.50 7.14 14.00
N GLY A 307 -19.18 7.98 13.20
CA GLY A 307 -19.62 9.31 13.61
C GLY A 307 -18.46 10.32 13.75
N TRP A 308 -17.31 10.07 13.09
CA TRP A 308 -16.20 11.04 13.07
C TRP A 308 -16.36 12.05 11.96
N ALA A 309 -15.94 13.29 12.25
CA ALA A 309 -15.71 14.32 11.25
C ALA A 309 -14.27 14.24 10.71
N VAL A 310 -14.00 14.86 9.56
CA VAL A 310 -12.63 14.94 9.02
C VAL A 310 -11.69 15.65 10.00
N GLY A 311 -12.17 16.67 10.70
CA GLY A 311 -11.40 17.40 11.71
C GLY A 311 -11.06 16.59 12.98
N ASP A 312 -11.63 15.38 13.16
CA ASP A 312 -11.25 14.50 14.26
C ASP A 312 -9.97 13.69 13.96
N VAL A 313 -9.55 13.64 12.69
CA VAL A 313 -8.33 12.95 12.26
C VAL A 313 -7.11 13.77 12.68
N GLN A 314 -6.18 13.14 13.38
CA GLN A 314 -4.98 13.78 13.92
C GLN A 314 -3.72 13.43 13.13
N GLU A 315 -3.70 12.28 12.46
CA GLU A 315 -2.61 11.84 11.57
C GLU A 315 -3.22 11.09 10.38
N ALA A 316 -2.70 11.31 9.18
CA ALA A 316 -3.19 10.67 7.98
C ALA A 316 -2.06 10.20 7.06
N GLU A 317 -2.20 8.99 6.55
CA GLU A 317 -1.37 8.44 5.47
C GLU A 317 -2.22 8.27 4.22
N PHE A 318 -1.95 9.09 3.21
CA PHE A 318 -2.53 9.00 1.87
C PHE A 318 -1.52 8.36 0.93
N ASN A 319 -1.88 7.30 0.23
CA ASN A 319 -0.98 6.79 -0.79
C ASN A 319 -0.85 7.80 -1.93
N GLU A 320 0.36 8.25 -2.19
CA GLU A 320 0.69 9.22 -3.23
C GLU A 320 0.99 8.50 -4.56
N ALA A 321 -0.03 7.91 -5.19
CA ALA A 321 0.18 7.32 -6.51
C ALA A 321 0.61 8.40 -7.52
N PHE A 322 -0.02 9.58 -7.43
CA PHE A 322 0.31 10.81 -8.18
C PHE A 322 0.07 12.02 -7.29
N ALA A 323 0.89 13.06 -7.40
CA ALA A 323 0.68 14.31 -6.68
C ALA A 323 -0.68 14.94 -7.04
N ALA A 324 -1.07 14.92 -8.32
CA ALA A 324 -2.38 15.41 -8.78
C ALA A 324 -3.53 14.79 -7.99
N GLN A 325 -3.48 13.47 -7.79
CA GLN A 325 -4.50 12.72 -7.05
C GLN A 325 -4.48 13.04 -5.55
N ALA A 326 -3.29 13.09 -4.93
CA ALA A 326 -3.17 13.34 -3.51
C ALA A 326 -3.65 14.75 -3.14
N VAL A 327 -3.22 15.76 -3.89
CA VAL A 327 -3.66 17.16 -3.73
C VAL A 327 -5.17 17.29 -3.89
N ALA A 328 -5.75 16.70 -4.95
CA ALA A 328 -7.20 16.73 -5.15
C ALA A 328 -7.97 16.08 -3.98
N CYS A 329 -7.46 14.97 -3.42
CA CYS A 329 -8.09 14.32 -2.27
C CYS A 329 -8.02 15.18 -1.00
N VAL A 330 -6.89 15.82 -0.73
CA VAL A 330 -6.71 16.75 0.40
C VAL A 330 -7.72 17.90 0.30
N ASP A 331 -7.80 18.55 -0.86
CA ASP A 331 -8.74 19.67 -1.12
C ASP A 331 -10.20 19.23 -0.94
N LEU A 332 -10.59 18.10 -1.56
CA LEU A 332 -11.97 17.60 -1.55
C LEU A 332 -12.44 17.10 -0.17
N LEU A 333 -11.52 16.61 0.65
CA LEU A 333 -11.83 16.22 2.03
C LEU A 333 -11.81 17.41 2.98
N GLY A 334 -11.07 18.47 2.67
CA GLY A 334 -10.85 19.60 3.55
C GLY A 334 -10.01 19.21 4.77
N ILE A 335 -9.11 18.23 4.63
CA ILE A 335 -8.17 17.84 5.69
C ILE A 335 -6.98 18.78 5.68
N ASP A 336 -6.43 19.08 6.88
CA ASP A 336 -5.21 19.88 7.00
C ASP A 336 -4.05 19.17 6.28
N PRO A 337 -3.41 19.79 5.28
CA PRO A 337 -2.29 19.21 4.56
C PRO A 337 -1.10 18.81 5.46
N GLU A 338 -0.91 19.48 6.60
CA GLU A 338 0.19 19.17 7.52
C GLU A 338 0.00 17.84 8.25
N LEU A 339 -1.24 17.35 8.38
CA LEU A 339 -1.55 16.04 8.95
C LEU A 339 -1.32 14.89 7.95
N VAL A 340 -1.17 15.23 6.65
CA VAL A 340 -1.08 14.22 5.58
C VAL A 340 0.39 13.91 5.27
N ASN A 341 0.75 12.63 5.41
CA ASN A 341 2.08 12.09 5.10
C ASN A 341 3.22 12.89 5.75
N PRO A 342 3.20 13.13 7.07
CA PRO A 342 4.21 13.96 7.73
C PRO A 342 5.62 13.32 7.77
N SER A 343 5.74 12.08 7.34
CA SER A 343 7.02 11.38 7.13
C SER A 343 7.36 11.18 5.65
N GLY A 344 6.66 11.89 4.73
CA GLY A 344 6.72 11.64 3.29
C GLY A 344 5.88 10.43 2.87
N GLY A 345 5.58 10.34 1.58
CA GLY A 345 4.71 9.30 1.05
C GLY A 345 5.29 8.57 -0.17
N ALA A 346 4.43 7.97 -0.97
CA ALA A 346 4.83 7.03 -2.02
C ALA A 346 5.61 7.67 -3.18
N ILE A 347 5.50 8.98 -3.42
CA ILE A 347 6.33 9.67 -4.42
C ILE A 347 7.80 9.56 -4.03
N ALA A 348 8.10 9.71 -2.74
CA ALA A 348 9.45 9.60 -2.21
C ALA A 348 9.86 8.17 -1.85
N LEU A 349 8.97 7.42 -1.18
CA LEU A 349 9.27 6.08 -0.65
C LEU A 349 9.07 4.98 -1.69
N GLY A 350 8.04 5.11 -2.56
CA GLY A 350 7.67 4.12 -3.55
C GLY A 350 6.27 3.52 -3.36
N HIS A 351 5.77 2.87 -4.44
CA HIS A 351 4.42 2.30 -4.50
C HIS A 351 4.42 0.87 -5.04
N PRO A 352 4.93 -0.12 -4.28
CA PRO A 352 4.72 -1.54 -4.60
C PRO A 352 3.25 -1.89 -4.33
N LEU A 353 2.47 -2.17 -5.40
CA LEU A 353 1.01 -2.14 -5.40
C LEU A 353 0.37 -2.92 -4.24
N GLY A 354 0.59 -4.23 -4.18
CA GLY A 354 0.02 -5.11 -3.14
C GLY A 354 0.49 -4.81 -1.72
N CYS A 355 1.71 -4.26 -1.58
CA CYS A 355 2.30 -3.89 -0.29
C CYS A 355 1.75 -2.57 0.26
N SER A 356 1.48 -1.59 -0.60
CA SER A 356 1.32 -0.17 -0.22
C SER A 356 0.25 0.07 0.82
N GLY A 357 -0.89 -0.65 0.77
CA GLY A 357 -1.96 -0.48 1.75
C GLY A 357 -1.54 -0.87 3.17
N ALA A 358 -0.81 -1.97 3.33
CA ALA A 358 -0.24 -2.38 4.60
C ALA A 358 0.90 -1.44 5.03
N ARG A 359 1.72 -0.95 4.07
CA ARG A 359 2.82 -0.02 4.34
C ARG A 359 2.31 1.30 4.92
N ILE A 360 1.31 1.94 4.31
CA ILE A 360 0.79 3.21 4.83
C ILE A 360 0.19 3.05 6.23
N LEU A 361 -0.47 1.93 6.49
CA LEU A 361 -1.02 1.65 7.82
C LEU A 361 0.09 1.37 8.85
N THR A 362 1.14 0.64 8.48
CA THR A 362 2.32 0.42 9.34
C THR A 362 2.96 1.75 9.71
N THR A 363 3.25 2.62 8.76
CA THR A 363 3.83 3.94 8.99
C THR A 363 2.92 4.81 9.87
N LEU A 364 1.59 4.81 9.61
CA LEU A 364 0.61 5.54 10.41
C LEU A 364 0.64 5.11 11.88
N LEU A 365 0.61 3.82 12.18
CA LEU A 365 0.60 3.29 13.54
C LEU A 365 1.89 3.66 14.30
N HIS A 366 3.06 3.49 13.69
CA HIS A 366 4.33 3.90 14.29
C HIS A 366 4.41 5.43 14.49
N ARG A 367 3.89 6.20 13.54
CA ARG A 367 3.81 7.67 13.66
C ARG A 367 2.91 8.08 14.81
N MET A 368 1.69 7.54 14.88
CA MET A 368 0.74 7.83 15.98
C MET A 368 1.32 7.49 17.34
N ARG A 369 2.04 6.36 17.46
CA ARG A 369 2.75 6.00 18.70
C ARG A 369 3.80 7.02 19.06
N ARG A 370 4.60 7.48 18.10
CA ARG A 370 5.71 8.42 18.32
C ARG A 370 5.23 9.80 18.75
N VAL A 371 4.14 10.32 18.17
CA VAL A 371 3.64 11.67 18.45
C VAL A 371 2.49 11.72 19.46
N GLY A 372 2.02 10.57 19.93
CA GLY A 372 0.89 10.51 20.89
C GLY A 372 -0.47 10.81 20.26
N ALA A 373 -0.62 10.67 18.93
CA ALA A 373 -1.91 10.91 18.27
C ALA A 373 -2.91 9.79 18.59
N GLY A 374 -4.17 10.17 18.82
CA GLY A 374 -5.26 9.25 19.17
C GLY A 374 -6.04 8.72 17.99
N ARG A 375 -6.18 9.47 16.88
CA ARG A 375 -7.04 9.12 15.73
C ARG A 375 -6.29 9.23 14.41
N GLY A 376 -6.28 8.15 13.64
CA GLY A 376 -5.56 8.03 12.38
C GLY A 376 -6.40 7.58 11.20
N LEU A 377 -6.01 8.00 10.01
CA LEU A 377 -6.61 7.65 8.73
C LEU A 377 -5.53 7.12 7.77
N ALA A 378 -5.71 5.91 7.24
CA ALA A 378 -4.98 5.42 6.08
C ALA A 378 -5.93 5.33 4.88
N THR A 379 -5.61 5.96 3.75
CA THR A 379 -6.46 5.93 2.56
C THR A 379 -5.67 5.90 1.26
N MET A 380 -6.26 5.31 0.22
CA MET A 380 -5.62 5.19 -1.08
C MET A 380 -6.60 5.04 -2.23
N CYS A 381 -6.19 5.53 -3.40
CA CYS A 381 -6.84 5.27 -4.67
C CYS A 381 -6.52 3.84 -5.15
N VAL A 382 -7.41 3.33 -5.99
CA VAL A 382 -7.33 1.98 -6.52
C VAL A 382 -7.69 2.01 -8.00
N GLY A 383 -6.91 1.37 -8.81
CA GLY A 383 -7.16 1.25 -10.25
C GLY A 383 -8.57 0.77 -10.57
N VAL A 384 -9.05 1.05 -11.78
CA VAL A 384 -10.41 0.73 -12.23
C VAL A 384 -11.49 1.42 -11.40
N GLY A 385 -11.20 2.64 -10.88
CA GLY A 385 -12.20 3.51 -10.27
C GLY A 385 -12.65 3.11 -8.87
N GLN A 386 -11.72 2.90 -7.93
CA GLN A 386 -12.06 2.61 -6.54
C GLN A 386 -11.21 3.43 -5.56
N GLY A 387 -11.59 3.41 -4.29
CA GLY A 387 -10.80 3.89 -3.15
C GLY A 387 -11.03 3.02 -1.92
N SER A 388 -10.05 2.99 -1.03
CA SER A 388 -10.14 2.31 0.27
C SER A 388 -9.64 3.22 1.38
N ALA A 389 -10.26 3.10 2.56
CA ALA A 389 -9.87 3.84 3.76
C ALA A 389 -10.00 2.95 5.00
N VAL A 390 -9.09 3.13 5.96
CA VAL A 390 -9.10 2.51 7.27
C VAL A 390 -8.90 3.58 8.33
N LEU A 391 -9.72 3.53 9.37
CA LEU A 391 -9.63 4.36 10.57
C LEU A 391 -9.06 3.54 11.72
N VAL A 392 -8.15 4.14 12.43
CA VAL A 392 -7.51 3.56 13.62
C VAL A 392 -7.55 4.54 14.79
N GLU A 393 -7.55 4.01 16.01
CA GLU A 393 -7.42 4.84 17.21
C GLU A 393 -6.39 4.25 18.16
N ARG A 394 -5.84 5.11 19.03
CA ARG A 394 -4.85 4.77 20.04
C ARG A 394 -5.17 5.49 21.35
N GLY A 395 -4.86 4.84 22.50
CA GLY A 395 -5.02 5.49 23.81
C GLY A 395 -6.44 5.52 24.35
N VAL A 396 -7.30 4.59 23.92
CA VAL A 396 -8.66 4.39 24.48
C VAL A 396 -8.64 3.19 25.39
#